data_f3b543640f93cb9ce9e6447cb7a6d606
#
_entry.id   f3b543640f93cb9ce9e6447cb7a6d606
#
_cell.length_a   1.000
_cell.length_b   1.000
_cell.length_c   1.000
_cell.angle_alpha   90.00
_cell.angle_beta   90.00
_cell.angle_gamma   90.00
#
_symmetry.space_group_name_H-M   'P 1'
#
loop_
_entity.id
_entity.type
_entity.pdbx_description
1 polymer ?
#
loop_
_entity_poly.entity_id
_entity_poly.type
_entity_poly.pdbx_seq_one_letter_code
_entity_poly.pdbx_strand_id
1 'polypeptide(L)'
;GVYNAGVLLTEGCRGEGAILRNVHGERFMERYAPAYKDLAPRDFVSRCMDQEIKEGRGCGPNKDYINLDMTHLGTETIMKRLPSVFEIGHNFANVDITKEPIPVVPTIHYQMGGIPTNIHGQVVAPKSEVVNGFYAVGECACVSVHGANRLGTNSLLDLLVFGRAAGLH
;
A
#
# COMPACT_ATOMS: atom_id res chain seq x y z
N GLY A 1 -11.32 -9.98 -8.07
CA GLY A 1 -12.69 -10.39 -7.83
C GLY A 1 -13.13 -10.12 -6.42
N VAL A 2 -14.42 -9.99 -6.22
CA VAL A 2 -15.05 -9.62 -4.95
C VAL A 2 -14.67 -10.58 -3.81
N TYR A 3 -14.46 -11.84 -4.12
CA TYR A 3 -14.13 -12.88 -3.13
C TYR A 3 -12.71 -12.80 -2.56
N ASN A 4 -11.83 -12.02 -3.17
CA ASN A 4 -10.42 -11.91 -2.80
C ASN A 4 -10.03 -10.46 -2.48
N ALA A 5 -11.01 -9.63 -2.13
CA ALA A 5 -10.76 -8.30 -1.61
C ALA A 5 -9.89 -8.39 -0.35
N GLY A 6 -8.82 -7.59 -0.31
CA GLY A 6 -7.86 -7.59 0.79
C GLY A 6 -6.55 -8.32 0.51
N VAL A 7 -6.41 -9.07 -0.58
CA VAL A 7 -5.10 -9.57 -1.02
C VAL A 7 -4.26 -8.39 -1.52
N LEU A 8 -3.14 -8.17 -0.87
CA LEU A 8 -2.27 -7.03 -1.16
C LEU A 8 -1.43 -7.26 -2.41
N LEU A 9 -1.52 -6.34 -3.38
CA LEU A 9 -0.52 -6.19 -4.43
C LEU A 9 0.54 -5.17 -3.99
N THR A 10 1.79 -5.61 -4.00
CA THR A 10 2.92 -4.79 -3.54
C THR A 10 3.11 -3.54 -4.39
N GLU A 11 3.51 -2.45 -3.76
CA GLU A 11 3.98 -1.23 -4.42
C GLU A 11 5.13 -1.50 -5.41
N GLY A 12 5.88 -2.58 -5.19
CA GLY A 12 6.95 -3.04 -6.09
C GLY A 12 6.48 -3.21 -7.54
N CYS A 13 5.21 -3.53 -7.79
CA CYS A 13 4.65 -3.58 -9.15
C CYS A 13 4.85 -2.25 -9.88
N ARG A 14 4.51 -1.13 -9.24
CA ARG A 14 4.69 0.22 -9.80
C ARG A 14 6.16 0.60 -9.90
N GLY A 15 6.99 0.15 -8.94
CA GLY A 15 8.44 0.29 -8.98
C GLY A 15 9.09 -0.41 -10.18
N GLU A 16 8.55 -1.55 -10.62
CA GLU A 16 8.98 -2.26 -11.83
C GLU A 16 8.35 -1.70 -13.11
N GLY A 17 7.46 -0.72 -13.01
CA GLY A 17 6.88 -0.01 -14.16
C GLY A 17 5.41 -0.31 -14.43
N ALA A 18 4.69 -0.97 -13.53
CA ALA A 18 3.24 -1.17 -13.69
C ALA A 18 2.50 0.17 -13.77
N ILE A 19 1.47 0.23 -14.59
CA ILE A 19 0.70 1.43 -14.92
C ILE A 19 -0.75 1.27 -14.44
N LEU A 20 -1.27 2.27 -13.75
CA LEU A 20 -2.68 2.34 -13.38
C LEU A 20 -3.51 2.94 -14.53
N ARG A 21 -4.53 2.20 -14.97
CA ARG A 21 -5.42 2.61 -16.06
C ARG A 21 -6.87 2.59 -15.64
N ASN A 22 -7.60 3.63 -16.03
CA ASN A 22 -9.06 3.70 -15.88
C ASN A 22 -9.78 2.95 -17.03
N VAL A 23 -11.11 3.00 -17.05
CA VAL A 23 -11.94 2.31 -18.07
C VAL A 23 -11.65 2.77 -19.50
N HIS A 24 -11.12 3.97 -19.69
CA HIS A 24 -10.75 4.51 -21.00
C HIS A 24 -9.33 4.11 -21.43
N GLY A 25 -8.62 3.31 -20.62
CA GLY A 25 -7.21 2.98 -20.85
C GLY A 25 -6.24 4.12 -20.51
N GLU A 26 -6.74 5.24 -19.99
CA GLU A 26 -5.92 6.40 -19.62
C GLU A 26 -5.02 6.06 -18.45
N ARG A 27 -3.74 6.44 -18.54
CA ARG A 27 -2.79 6.49 -17.44
C ARG A 27 -3.06 7.72 -16.59
N PHE A 28 -4.13 7.68 -15.80
CA PHE A 28 -4.66 8.86 -15.10
C PHE A 28 -3.70 9.50 -14.11
N MET A 29 -2.72 8.76 -13.60
CA MET A 29 -1.71 9.31 -12.69
C MET A 29 -0.83 10.39 -13.35
N GLU A 30 -0.71 10.43 -14.68
CA GLU A 30 -0.04 11.54 -15.38
C GLU A 30 -0.77 12.87 -15.22
N ARG A 31 -2.09 12.84 -15.06
CA ARG A 31 -2.93 14.03 -14.82
C ARG A 31 -2.85 14.48 -13.35
N TYR A 32 -2.87 13.54 -12.41
CA TYR A 32 -2.85 13.85 -10.98
C TYR A 32 -1.45 14.18 -10.44
N ALA A 33 -0.42 13.51 -10.92
CA ALA A 33 0.96 13.65 -10.46
C ALA A 33 1.95 13.63 -11.64
N PRO A 34 2.03 14.69 -12.48
CA PRO A 34 2.84 14.68 -13.70
C PRO A 34 4.32 14.32 -13.46
N ALA A 35 4.89 14.75 -12.32
CA ALA A 35 6.29 14.52 -11.98
C ALA A 35 6.59 13.08 -11.55
N TYR A 36 5.70 12.45 -10.81
CA TYR A 36 5.90 11.12 -10.21
C TYR A 36 5.10 10.02 -10.88
N LYS A 37 4.01 10.39 -11.57
CA LYS A 37 3.08 9.46 -12.23
C LYS A 37 2.66 8.33 -11.27
N ASP A 38 2.75 7.08 -11.70
CA ASP A 38 2.41 5.92 -10.88
C ASP A 38 3.37 5.70 -9.70
N LEU A 39 4.51 6.39 -9.64
CA LEU A 39 5.45 6.35 -8.52
C LEU A 39 5.14 7.37 -7.41
N ALA A 40 4.02 8.08 -7.50
CA ALA A 40 3.55 8.94 -6.43
C ALA A 40 3.30 8.14 -5.13
N PRO A 41 3.34 8.79 -3.93
CA PRO A 41 3.09 8.14 -2.65
C PRO A 41 1.79 7.33 -2.64
N ARG A 42 1.79 6.18 -1.97
CA ARG A 42 0.67 5.21 -1.97
C ARG A 42 -0.67 5.80 -1.56
N ASP A 43 -0.67 6.63 -0.52
CA ASP A 43 -1.87 7.31 -0.02
C ASP A 43 -2.46 8.25 -1.06
N PHE A 44 -1.60 8.97 -1.80
CA PHE A 44 -2.02 9.86 -2.89
C PHE A 44 -2.59 9.05 -4.05
N VAL A 45 -1.90 7.97 -4.47
CA VAL A 45 -2.37 7.07 -5.53
C VAL A 45 -3.72 6.46 -5.18
N SER A 46 -3.90 5.99 -3.93
CA SER A 46 -5.17 5.45 -3.45
C SER A 46 -6.32 6.46 -3.57
N ARG A 47 -6.09 7.72 -3.19
CA ARG A 47 -7.10 8.78 -3.33
C ARG A 47 -7.41 9.09 -4.80
N CYS A 48 -6.41 9.07 -5.67
CA CYS A 48 -6.63 9.25 -7.11
C CYS A 48 -7.45 8.10 -7.71
N MET A 49 -7.17 6.85 -7.32
CA MET A 49 -7.96 5.69 -7.74
C MET A 49 -9.42 5.81 -7.26
N ASP A 50 -9.64 6.18 -6.02
CA ASP A 50 -10.97 6.40 -5.46
C ASP A 50 -11.72 7.51 -6.21
N GLN A 51 -11.02 8.59 -6.56
CA GLN A 51 -11.57 9.68 -7.36
C GLN A 51 -12.00 9.20 -8.76
N GLU A 52 -11.17 8.42 -9.45
CA GLU A 52 -11.52 7.83 -10.76
C GLU A 52 -12.76 6.95 -10.65
N ILE A 53 -12.86 6.11 -9.63
CA ILE A 53 -14.01 5.24 -9.38
C ILE A 53 -15.27 6.08 -9.09
N LYS A 54 -15.21 7.06 -8.20
CA LYS A 54 -16.33 7.94 -7.83
C LYS A 54 -16.85 8.77 -9.00
N GLU A 55 -15.97 9.18 -9.89
CA GLU A 55 -16.34 9.93 -11.10
C GLU A 55 -16.81 9.03 -12.26
N GLY A 56 -16.97 7.73 -12.02
CA GLY A 56 -17.51 6.76 -12.98
C GLY A 56 -16.51 6.30 -14.05
N ARG A 57 -15.20 6.56 -13.83
CA ARG A 57 -14.11 6.07 -14.71
C ARG A 57 -13.47 4.78 -14.22
N GLY A 58 -14.02 4.14 -13.20
CA GLY A 58 -13.64 2.80 -12.79
C GLY A 58 -13.89 1.76 -13.88
N CYS A 59 -13.17 0.64 -13.81
CA CYS A 59 -13.27 -0.48 -14.73
C CYS A 59 -14.34 -1.49 -14.28
N GLY A 60 -14.72 -2.39 -15.19
CA GLY A 60 -15.69 -3.44 -14.95
C GLY A 60 -17.15 -3.00 -15.01
N PRO A 61 -18.08 -3.95 -14.88
CA PRO A 61 -19.51 -3.68 -15.02
C PRO A 61 -20.05 -2.74 -13.94
N ASN A 62 -19.46 -2.77 -12.73
CA ASN A 62 -19.85 -1.94 -11.60
C ASN A 62 -19.01 -0.65 -11.51
N LYS A 63 -17.99 -0.49 -12.34
CA LYS A 63 -17.04 0.64 -12.31
C LYS A 63 -16.35 0.82 -10.95
N ASP A 64 -16.04 -0.26 -10.27
CA ASP A 64 -15.63 -0.32 -8.87
C ASP A 64 -14.16 -0.69 -8.66
N TYR A 65 -13.36 -0.80 -9.72
CA TYR A 65 -11.92 -1.07 -9.64
C TYR A 65 -11.13 -0.29 -10.71
N ILE A 66 -9.81 -0.34 -10.60
CA ILE A 66 -8.84 0.20 -11.54
C ILE A 66 -8.01 -0.96 -12.10
N ASN A 67 -7.56 -0.86 -13.32
CA ASN A 67 -6.64 -1.81 -13.94
C ASN A 67 -5.18 -1.47 -13.61
N LEU A 68 -4.45 -2.40 -13.01
CA LEU A 68 -2.99 -2.34 -12.89
C LEU A 68 -2.38 -3.15 -14.04
N ASP A 69 -1.82 -2.46 -15.00
CA ASP A 69 -1.29 -3.02 -16.24
C ASP A 69 0.23 -3.24 -16.15
N MET A 70 0.64 -4.49 -16.32
CA MET A 70 2.04 -4.93 -16.34
C MET A 70 2.41 -5.60 -17.66
N THR A 71 1.47 -5.73 -18.60
CA THR A 71 1.65 -6.49 -19.85
C THR A 71 2.82 -6.03 -20.70
N HIS A 72 3.12 -4.72 -20.66
CA HIS A 72 4.24 -4.11 -21.40
C HIS A 72 5.62 -4.44 -20.84
N LEU A 73 5.72 -4.99 -19.62
CA LEU A 73 7.01 -5.37 -19.02
C LEU A 73 7.60 -6.65 -19.63
N GLY A 74 6.75 -7.46 -20.26
CA GLY A 74 7.11 -8.76 -20.82
C GLY A 74 7.18 -9.89 -19.81
N THR A 75 6.90 -11.10 -20.27
CA THR A 75 6.81 -12.31 -19.42
C THR A 75 8.09 -12.57 -18.64
N GLU A 76 9.26 -12.45 -19.26
CA GLU A 76 10.55 -12.69 -18.59
C GLU A 76 10.76 -11.76 -17.39
N THR A 77 10.49 -10.47 -17.55
CA THR A 77 10.61 -9.49 -16.46
C THR A 77 9.66 -9.79 -15.33
N ILE A 78 8.39 -10.08 -15.64
CA ILE A 78 7.35 -10.41 -14.65
C ILE A 78 7.75 -11.64 -13.86
N MET A 79 8.13 -12.73 -14.52
CA MET A 79 8.50 -13.99 -13.86
C MET A 79 9.75 -13.86 -13.00
N LYS A 80 10.71 -13.01 -13.41
CA LYS A 80 11.96 -12.79 -12.68
C LYS A 80 11.82 -11.81 -11.51
N ARG A 81 11.06 -10.72 -11.70
CA ARG A 81 11.00 -9.59 -10.75
C ARG A 81 9.75 -9.61 -9.87
N LEU A 82 8.67 -10.17 -10.35
CA LEU A 82 7.35 -10.16 -9.72
C LEU A 82 6.70 -11.57 -9.64
N PRO A 83 7.46 -12.66 -9.32
CA PRO A 83 6.92 -14.01 -9.33
C PRO A 83 5.73 -14.18 -8.39
N SER A 84 5.79 -13.63 -7.18
CA SER A 84 4.68 -13.67 -6.22
C SER A 84 3.44 -12.91 -6.69
N VAL A 85 3.62 -11.83 -7.46
CA VAL A 85 2.50 -11.08 -8.04
C VAL A 85 1.83 -11.88 -9.16
N PHE A 86 2.62 -12.61 -9.95
CA PHE A 86 2.08 -13.54 -10.95
C PHE A 86 1.21 -14.62 -10.28
N GLU A 87 1.70 -15.26 -9.22
CA GLU A 87 0.93 -16.24 -8.46
C GLU A 87 -0.35 -15.65 -7.85
N ILE A 88 -0.28 -14.44 -7.28
CA ILE A 88 -1.46 -13.74 -6.74
C ILE A 88 -2.47 -13.47 -7.86
N GLY A 89 -2.05 -12.95 -9.00
CA GLY A 89 -2.92 -12.71 -10.16
C GLY A 89 -3.63 -13.98 -10.60
N HIS A 90 -2.88 -15.05 -10.77
CA HIS A 90 -3.40 -16.35 -11.20
C HIS A 90 -4.36 -16.96 -10.17
N ASN A 91 -3.94 -17.06 -8.91
CA ASN A 91 -4.68 -17.81 -7.88
C ASN A 91 -5.89 -17.06 -7.32
N PHE A 92 -5.82 -15.72 -7.22
CA PHE A 92 -6.86 -14.93 -6.56
C PHE A 92 -7.70 -14.08 -7.51
N ALA A 93 -7.15 -13.65 -8.63
CA ALA A 93 -7.89 -12.87 -9.62
C ALA A 93 -8.25 -13.68 -10.87
N ASN A 94 -7.70 -14.88 -11.04
CA ASN A 94 -7.79 -15.70 -12.26
C ASN A 94 -7.32 -14.91 -13.51
N VAL A 95 -6.23 -14.16 -13.36
CA VAL A 95 -5.65 -13.26 -14.36
C VAL A 95 -4.22 -13.68 -14.67
N ASP A 96 -3.89 -13.82 -15.95
CA ASP A 96 -2.51 -13.92 -16.42
C ASP A 96 -1.95 -12.51 -16.63
N ILE A 97 -1.26 -11.98 -15.63
CA ILE A 97 -0.74 -10.60 -15.64
C ILE A 97 0.30 -10.33 -16.73
N THR A 98 0.76 -11.36 -17.44
CA THR A 98 1.63 -11.20 -18.60
C THR A 98 0.85 -10.86 -19.88
N LYS A 99 -0.48 -11.05 -19.86
CA LYS A 99 -1.38 -10.88 -21.01
C LYS A 99 -2.48 -9.87 -20.80
N GLU A 100 -2.91 -9.69 -19.56
CA GLU A 100 -4.00 -8.79 -19.22
C GLU A 100 -3.76 -8.08 -17.88
N PRO A 101 -4.34 -6.89 -17.67
CA PRO A 101 -4.18 -6.15 -16.42
C PRO A 101 -4.94 -6.81 -15.28
N ILE A 102 -4.41 -6.67 -14.07
CA ILE A 102 -5.07 -7.14 -12.85
C ILE A 102 -5.96 -6.06 -12.24
N PRO A 103 -7.23 -6.39 -11.84
CA PRO A 103 -8.10 -5.46 -11.16
C PRO A 103 -7.60 -5.17 -9.74
N VAL A 104 -7.52 -3.89 -9.38
CA VAL A 104 -7.09 -3.41 -8.07
C VAL A 104 -8.06 -2.36 -7.52
N VAL A 105 -8.22 -2.33 -6.20
CA VAL A 105 -9.04 -1.34 -5.50
C VAL A 105 -8.23 -0.65 -4.41
N PRO A 106 -8.53 0.62 -4.08
CA PRO A 106 -7.98 1.25 -2.90
C PRO A 106 -8.36 0.47 -1.65
N THR A 107 -7.39 0.25 -0.76
CA THR A 107 -7.63 -0.52 0.47
C THR A 107 -6.79 0.05 1.60
N ILE A 108 -7.28 -0.07 2.84
CA ILE A 108 -6.53 0.30 4.02
C ILE A 108 -5.36 -0.68 4.14
N HIS A 109 -4.16 -0.12 4.26
CA HIS A 109 -2.93 -0.91 4.34
C HIS A 109 -2.23 -0.79 5.70
N TYR A 110 -2.13 0.42 6.25
CA TYR A 110 -1.40 0.72 7.49
C TYR A 110 -1.97 1.96 8.15
N GLN A 111 -2.11 1.92 9.46
CA GLN A 111 -2.56 3.06 10.24
C GLN A 111 -1.35 3.79 10.84
N MET A 112 -1.06 4.99 10.35
CA MET A 112 -0.12 5.90 10.99
C MET A 112 -0.75 6.54 12.20
N GLY A 113 0.06 6.84 13.22
CA GLY A 113 -0.45 7.29 14.51
C GLY A 113 -0.65 6.11 15.47
N GLY A 114 -1.55 6.25 16.42
CA GLY A 114 -1.85 5.20 17.42
C GLY A 114 -1.61 5.66 18.85
N ILE A 115 -1.32 4.74 19.74
CA ILE A 115 -1.05 5.00 21.16
C ILE A 115 0.26 5.76 21.30
N PRO A 116 0.26 7.00 21.85
CA PRO A 116 1.50 7.77 22.03
C PRO A 116 2.49 7.04 22.92
N THR A 117 3.74 6.95 22.47
CA THR A 117 4.82 6.31 23.24
C THR A 117 6.09 7.17 23.21
N ASN A 118 6.95 6.97 24.21
CA ASN A 118 8.32 7.45 24.18
C ASN A 118 9.23 6.43 23.43
N ILE A 119 10.53 6.74 23.34
CA ILE A 119 11.53 5.91 22.64
C ILE A 119 11.75 4.53 23.27
N HIS A 120 11.27 4.31 24.47
CA HIS A 120 11.32 3.02 25.18
C HIS A 120 10.03 2.20 25.02
N GLY A 121 9.10 2.67 24.17
CA GLY A 121 7.81 2.01 23.98
C GLY A 121 6.82 2.20 25.13
N GLN A 122 7.16 2.97 26.17
CA GLN A 122 6.24 3.27 27.26
C GLN A 122 5.12 4.19 26.78
N VAL A 123 3.89 3.85 27.11
CA VAL A 123 2.73 4.71 26.79
C VAL A 123 2.81 6.01 27.58
N VAL A 124 2.56 7.11 26.88
CA VAL A 124 2.52 8.46 27.48
C VAL A 124 1.10 9.03 27.42
N ALA A 125 0.63 9.49 28.56
CA ALA A 125 -0.63 10.21 28.72
C ALA A 125 -0.46 11.70 28.34
N PRO A 126 -1.56 12.49 28.32
CA PRO A 126 -1.48 13.95 28.15
C PRO A 126 -0.44 14.57 29.11
N LYS A 127 0.25 15.60 28.64
CA LYS A 127 1.38 16.27 29.33
C LYS A 127 2.66 15.42 29.44
N SER A 128 2.79 14.38 28.62
CA SER A 128 3.97 13.48 28.57
C SER A 128 4.21 12.67 29.85
N GLU A 129 3.17 12.42 30.63
CA GLU A 129 3.24 11.55 31.80
C GLU A 129 3.32 10.10 31.37
N VAL A 130 4.32 9.35 31.86
CA VAL A 130 4.48 7.91 31.58
C VAL A 130 3.45 7.11 32.34
N VAL A 131 2.74 6.24 31.63
CA VAL A 131 1.84 5.23 32.25
C VAL A 131 2.67 4.01 32.63
N ASN A 132 2.98 3.89 33.91
CA ASN A 132 3.85 2.83 34.42
C ASN A 132 3.32 1.42 34.10
N GLY A 133 4.20 0.56 33.59
CA GLY A 133 3.88 -0.83 33.25
C GLY A 133 3.06 -1.00 31.98
N PHE A 134 2.79 0.08 31.21
CA PHE A 134 2.06 -0.01 29.97
C PHE A 134 2.93 0.37 28.78
N TYR A 135 3.03 -0.55 27.82
CA TYR A 135 3.86 -0.43 26.63
C TYR A 135 3.04 -0.64 25.35
N ALA A 136 3.44 0.03 24.27
CA ALA A 136 2.93 -0.20 22.93
C ALA A 136 4.07 -0.06 21.92
N VAL A 137 4.13 -0.97 20.92
CA VAL A 137 5.16 -0.96 19.87
C VAL A 137 4.55 -1.40 18.55
N GLY A 138 5.15 -0.98 17.42
CA GLY A 138 4.68 -1.32 16.09
C GLY A 138 3.46 -0.52 15.65
N GLU A 139 2.64 -1.06 14.76
CA GLU A 139 1.55 -0.34 14.11
C GLU A 139 0.52 0.29 15.07
N CYS A 140 0.28 -0.32 16.23
CA CYS A 140 -0.65 0.24 17.23
C CYS A 140 -0.07 1.43 17.99
N ALA A 141 1.24 1.66 17.93
CA ALA A 141 1.96 2.69 18.67
C ALA A 141 2.26 3.91 17.81
N CYS A 142 2.40 5.05 18.45
CA CYS A 142 2.85 6.29 17.85
C CYS A 142 4.10 6.83 18.57
N VAL A 143 5.27 6.35 18.14
CA VAL A 143 6.56 6.90 18.55
C VAL A 143 6.99 8.07 17.66
N SER A 144 6.11 8.48 16.72
CA SER A 144 6.26 9.63 15.81
C SER A 144 7.34 9.49 14.72
N VAL A 145 7.74 8.27 14.36
CA VAL A 145 8.78 8.05 13.33
C VAL A 145 8.23 7.97 11.90
N HIS A 146 6.92 7.80 11.72
CA HIS A 146 6.30 7.62 10.40
C HIS A 146 5.63 8.89 9.84
N GLY A 147 5.37 9.88 10.67
CA GLY A 147 4.60 11.05 10.25
C GLY A 147 3.22 10.67 9.73
N ALA A 148 2.81 11.30 8.62
CA ALA A 148 1.52 11.03 7.98
C ALA A 148 1.56 9.89 6.95
N ASN A 149 2.75 9.43 6.55
CA ASN A 149 2.92 8.37 5.54
C ASN A 149 4.20 7.57 5.81
N ARG A 150 4.05 6.33 6.24
CA ARG A 150 5.16 5.42 6.50
C ARG A 150 5.87 5.05 5.20
N LEU A 151 7.18 5.17 5.17
CA LEU A 151 8.00 4.67 4.06
C LEU A 151 7.97 3.13 3.99
N GLY A 152 8.09 2.60 2.79
CA GLY A 152 8.14 1.16 2.55
C GLY A 152 9.17 0.47 3.44
N THR A 153 8.86 -0.73 3.95
CA THR A 153 9.63 -1.57 4.86
C THR A 153 9.83 -1.04 6.29
N ASN A 154 9.66 0.24 6.56
CA ASN A 154 9.92 0.83 7.88
C ASN A 154 9.02 0.29 9.00
N SER A 155 7.88 -0.35 8.70
CA SER A 155 7.09 -1.03 9.74
C SER A 155 7.86 -2.16 10.42
N LEU A 156 8.67 -2.91 9.67
CA LEU A 156 9.49 -3.99 10.23
C LEU A 156 10.62 -3.43 11.10
N LEU A 157 11.25 -2.33 10.69
CA LEU A 157 12.28 -1.66 11.48
C LEU A 157 11.71 -1.11 12.79
N ASP A 158 10.52 -0.50 12.74
CA ASP A 158 9.79 -0.02 13.91
C ASP A 158 9.58 -1.15 14.93
N LEU A 159 9.02 -2.28 14.49
CA LEU A 159 8.80 -3.46 15.34
C LEU A 159 10.07 -3.94 16.03
N LEU A 160 11.17 -4.03 15.29
CA LEU A 160 12.45 -4.53 15.81
C LEU A 160 13.10 -3.54 16.79
N VAL A 161 13.17 -2.27 16.41
CA VAL A 161 13.86 -1.23 17.20
C VAL A 161 13.11 -0.96 18.50
N PHE A 162 11.82 -0.63 18.41
CA PHE A 162 11.05 -0.27 19.62
C PHE A 162 10.58 -1.47 20.41
N GLY A 163 10.37 -2.64 19.76
CA GLY A 163 10.14 -3.90 20.47
C GLY A 163 11.35 -4.29 21.35
N ARG A 164 12.57 -4.17 20.80
CA ARG A 164 13.79 -4.37 21.58
C ARG A 164 13.94 -3.33 22.69
N ALA A 165 13.67 -2.05 22.39
CA ALA A 165 13.77 -0.99 23.41
C ALA A 165 12.83 -1.24 24.59
N ALA A 166 11.57 -1.59 24.31
CA ALA A 166 10.58 -1.94 25.35
C ALA A 166 10.96 -3.18 26.14
N GLY A 167 11.53 -4.21 25.49
CA GLY A 167 11.93 -5.44 26.16
C GLY A 167 13.20 -5.34 27.02
N LEU A 168 14.02 -4.29 26.83
CA LEU A 168 15.22 -4.03 27.63
C LEU A 168 14.98 -3.02 28.77
N HIS A 169 13.87 -2.27 28.71
CA HIS A 169 13.48 -1.29 29.72
C HIS A 169 12.75 -1.95 30.88
#